data_47d463ee2d4ed6b8e3bc25b1dec5608d
#
_entry.id   47d463ee2d4ed6b8e3bc25b1dec5608d
#
_cell.length_a   1.000
_cell.length_b   1.000
_cell.length_c   1.000
_cell.angle_alpha   90.00
_cell.angle_beta   90.00
_cell.angle_gamma   90.00
#
_symmetry.space_group_name_H-M   'P 1'
#
loop_
_entity.id
_entity.type
_entity.pdbx_description
1 polymer ?
#
loop_
_entity_poly.entity_id
_entity_poly.type
_entity_poly.pdbx_seq_one_letter_code
_entity_poly.pdbx_strand_id
1 'polypeptide(L)'
;MQEENSAVIIDSDFLSSFLKIGKLALIKDFFKVEKLYIPVAVFSEIARTKLINHLLDEKYLQIETVEEKNIVNLDRDFDNLGNGEKDCIALCKKFKKSLLLTSDKKALSVAKNHGIMVINIPAFLLACKNTAFLNNEEIFHIIKDLKIKDYYEFSDDERKRLL
;
A
#
# COMPACT_ATOMS: atom_id res chain seq x y z
N MET A 1 -12.99 20.60 -14.77
CA MET A 1 -13.53 19.63 -13.80
C MET A 1 -12.40 19.18 -12.90
N GLN A 2 -12.50 19.49 -11.64
CA GLN A 2 -11.57 18.91 -10.66
C GLN A 2 -11.94 17.44 -10.55
N GLU A 3 -11.03 16.56 -10.98
CA GLU A 3 -11.18 15.13 -10.71
C GLU A 3 -11.32 14.94 -9.20
N GLU A 4 -12.39 14.25 -8.81
CA GLU A 4 -12.65 13.93 -7.41
C GLU A 4 -11.38 13.31 -6.80
N ASN A 5 -10.94 13.87 -5.68
CA ASN A 5 -9.73 13.48 -4.96
C ASN A 5 -9.75 11.97 -4.62
N SER A 6 -9.29 11.16 -5.55
CA SER A 6 -8.97 9.76 -5.31
C SER A 6 -7.56 9.68 -4.74
N ALA A 7 -7.40 9.08 -3.57
CA ALA A 7 -6.12 8.92 -2.93
C ALA A 7 -5.72 7.45 -2.84
N VAL A 8 -4.48 7.14 -3.19
CA VAL A 8 -3.85 5.84 -2.94
C VAL A 8 -2.95 5.99 -1.72
N ILE A 9 -3.28 5.28 -0.65
CA ILE A 9 -2.56 5.27 0.61
C ILE A 9 -1.83 3.93 0.75
N ILE A 10 -0.57 3.96 1.16
CA ILE A 10 0.28 2.77 1.26
C ILE A 10 0.73 2.57 2.70
N ASP A 11 0.51 1.36 3.23
CA ASP A 11 1.01 0.92 4.52
C ASP A 11 2.50 0.51 4.44
N SER A 12 3.19 0.51 5.58
CA SER A 12 4.64 0.31 5.66
C SER A 12 5.13 -1.00 5.04
N ASP A 13 4.45 -2.11 5.26
CA ASP A 13 4.87 -3.41 4.71
C ASP A 13 4.77 -3.44 3.17
N PHE A 14 3.67 -2.97 2.62
CA PHE A 14 3.48 -2.88 1.17
C PHE A 14 4.52 -1.93 0.54
N LEU A 15 4.69 -0.76 1.14
CA LEU A 15 5.69 0.23 0.72
C LEU A 15 7.11 -0.34 0.75
N SER A 16 7.49 -0.98 1.85
CA SER A 16 8.80 -1.61 2.04
C SER A 16 9.08 -2.65 0.97
N SER A 17 8.10 -3.52 0.66
CA SER A 17 8.23 -4.54 -0.37
C SER A 17 8.57 -3.93 -1.74
N PHE A 18 7.85 -2.91 -2.16
CA PHE A 18 8.05 -2.27 -3.46
C PHE A 18 9.31 -1.37 -3.51
N LEU A 19 9.71 -0.78 -2.39
CA LEU A 19 11.02 -0.09 -2.29
C LEU A 19 12.18 -1.06 -2.46
N LYS A 20 12.12 -2.23 -1.82
CA LYS A 20 13.18 -3.25 -1.91
C LYS A 20 13.41 -3.76 -3.33
N ILE A 21 12.38 -3.87 -4.13
CA ILE A 21 12.48 -4.32 -5.52
C ILE A 21 12.64 -3.17 -6.53
N GLY A 22 12.63 -1.92 -6.05
CA GLY A 22 12.81 -0.74 -6.92
C GLY A 22 11.65 -0.49 -7.88
N LYS A 23 10.41 -0.86 -7.51
CA LYS A 23 9.25 -0.79 -8.40
C LYS A 23 8.05 -0.02 -7.82
N LEU A 24 8.31 0.92 -6.92
CA LEU A 24 7.23 1.72 -6.34
C LEU A 24 6.49 2.56 -7.40
N ALA A 25 7.21 3.08 -8.39
CA ALA A 25 6.61 3.84 -9.49
C ALA A 25 5.54 3.06 -10.26
N LEU A 26 5.62 1.74 -10.29
CA LEU A 26 4.64 0.87 -10.92
C LEU A 26 3.23 1.08 -10.34
N ILE A 27 3.14 1.29 -9.03
CA ILE A 27 1.87 1.54 -8.33
C ILE A 27 1.26 2.85 -8.82
N LYS A 28 2.07 3.91 -8.82
CA LYS A 28 1.67 5.24 -9.29
C LYS A 28 1.15 5.18 -10.74
N ASP A 29 1.88 4.49 -11.59
CA ASP A 29 1.58 4.40 -13.01
C ASP A 29 0.32 3.56 -13.28
N PHE A 30 0.14 2.46 -12.53
CA PHE A 30 -1.05 1.63 -12.65
C PHE A 30 -2.34 2.38 -12.29
N PHE A 31 -2.33 3.10 -11.18
CA PHE A 31 -3.49 3.88 -10.73
C PHE A 31 -3.62 5.23 -11.43
N LYS A 32 -2.66 5.61 -12.26
CA LYS A 32 -2.62 6.89 -12.98
C LYS A 32 -2.79 8.09 -12.05
N VAL A 33 -2.10 8.05 -10.92
CA VAL A 33 -2.08 9.12 -9.92
C VAL A 33 -0.74 9.86 -9.95
N GLU A 34 -0.74 11.13 -9.58
CA GLU A 34 0.49 11.91 -9.51
C GLU A 34 1.23 11.69 -8.20
N LYS A 35 0.50 11.35 -7.13
CA LYS A 35 1.03 11.17 -5.78
C LYS A 35 0.54 9.90 -5.15
N LEU A 36 1.40 9.31 -4.31
CA LEU A 36 1.05 8.25 -3.36
C LEU A 36 1.15 8.83 -1.96
N TYR A 37 0.19 8.51 -1.10
CA TYR A 37 0.10 9.08 0.24
C TYR A 37 0.55 8.09 1.29
N ILE A 38 1.32 8.57 2.25
CA ILE A 38 1.69 7.83 3.46
C ILE A 38 1.52 8.73 4.67
N PRO A 39 1.04 8.20 5.81
CA PRO A 39 1.04 8.96 7.06
C PRO A 39 2.46 9.10 7.63
N VAL A 40 2.66 10.09 8.48
CA VAL A 40 3.95 10.32 9.16
C VAL A 40 4.43 9.07 9.90
N ALA A 41 3.52 8.28 10.50
CA ALA A 41 3.89 7.06 11.21
C ALA A 41 4.55 6.04 10.27
N VAL A 42 4.03 5.85 9.06
CA VAL A 42 4.64 4.98 8.04
C VAL A 42 5.99 5.51 7.60
N PHE A 43 6.09 6.80 7.32
CA PHE A 43 7.38 7.43 7.01
C PHE A 43 8.40 7.17 8.11
N SER A 44 8.03 7.36 9.37
CA SER A 44 8.91 7.15 10.53
C SER A 44 9.37 5.70 10.67
N GLU A 45 8.52 4.73 10.39
CA GLU A 45 8.89 3.32 10.38
C GLU A 45 9.95 3.02 9.32
N ILE A 46 9.75 3.47 8.11
CA ILE A 46 10.71 3.27 6.99
C ILE A 46 12.01 4.04 7.23
N ALA A 47 11.93 5.25 7.81
CA ALA A 47 13.09 6.08 8.11
C ALA A 47 14.07 5.44 9.09
N ARG A 48 13.62 4.51 9.91
CA ARG A 48 14.47 3.72 10.84
C ARG A 48 15.15 2.54 10.17
N THR A 49 14.89 2.29 8.91
CA THR A 49 15.43 1.17 8.14
C THR A 49 16.48 1.65 7.13
N LYS A 50 17.18 0.70 6.52
CA LYS A 50 18.11 1.00 5.41
C LYS A 50 17.42 1.49 4.14
N LEU A 51 16.08 1.45 4.10
CA LEU A 51 15.28 1.90 2.95
C LEU A 51 15.07 3.42 2.90
N ILE A 52 15.52 4.16 3.90
CA ILE A 52 15.30 5.62 3.97
C ILE A 52 15.79 6.35 2.71
N ASN A 53 16.95 5.98 2.17
CA ASN A 53 17.47 6.63 0.98
C ASN A 53 16.61 6.33 -0.25
N HIS A 54 16.12 5.09 -0.40
CA HIS A 54 15.17 4.74 -1.45
C HIS A 54 13.87 5.51 -1.33
N LEU A 55 13.38 5.68 -0.09
CA LEU A 55 12.16 6.44 0.18
C LEU A 55 12.30 7.92 -0.23
N LEU A 56 13.43 8.54 0.11
CA LEU A 56 13.71 9.95 -0.18
C LEU A 56 13.88 10.22 -1.67
N ASP A 57 14.28 9.22 -2.46
CA ASP A 57 14.42 9.33 -3.91
C ASP A 57 13.06 9.34 -4.63
N GLU A 58 12.00 8.87 -3.96
CA GLU A 58 10.65 8.79 -4.53
C GLU A 58 9.88 10.10 -4.32
N LYS A 59 10.06 11.05 -5.23
CA LYS A 59 9.55 12.41 -5.11
C LYS A 59 8.02 12.55 -5.17
N TYR A 60 7.32 11.52 -5.61
CA TYR A 60 5.85 11.50 -5.70
C TYR A 60 5.17 11.00 -4.41
N LEU A 61 5.94 10.65 -3.39
CA LEU A 61 5.37 10.33 -2.08
C LEU A 61 5.00 11.59 -1.32
N GLN A 62 3.73 11.67 -0.93
CA GLN A 62 3.20 12.75 -0.12
C GLN A 62 3.01 12.26 1.31
N ILE A 63 3.73 12.88 2.24
CA ILE A 63 3.60 12.58 3.67
C ILE A 63 2.49 13.44 4.25
N GLU A 64 1.52 12.80 4.91
CA GLU A 64 0.37 13.46 5.50
C GLU A 64 0.32 13.25 7.01
N THR A 65 -0.05 14.30 7.73
CA THR A 65 -0.35 14.20 9.15
C THR A 65 -1.78 13.71 9.36
N VAL A 66 -1.97 12.92 10.41
CA VAL A 66 -3.28 12.42 10.83
C VAL A 66 -3.62 13.08 12.17
N GLU A 67 -4.79 13.71 12.24
CA GLU A 67 -5.25 14.35 13.47
C GLU A 67 -5.78 13.31 14.46
N GLU A 68 -5.43 13.46 15.75
CA GLU A 68 -5.85 12.53 16.83
C GLU A 68 -7.37 12.35 16.91
N LYS A 69 -8.14 13.41 16.64
CA LYS A 69 -9.61 13.33 16.64
C LYS A 69 -10.16 12.33 15.60
N ASN A 70 -9.44 12.12 14.50
CA ASN A 70 -9.81 11.15 13.48
C ASN A 70 -9.50 9.71 13.90
N ILE A 71 -8.54 9.55 14.84
CA ILE A 71 -8.16 8.25 15.41
C ILE A 71 -9.13 7.87 16.54
N VAL A 72 -9.51 8.82 17.40
CA VAL A 72 -10.38 8.57 18.57
C VAL A 72 -11.79 8.13 18.19
N ASN A 73 -12.28 8.53 17.02
CA ASN A 73 -13.59 8.13 16.49
C ASN A 73 -13.58 6.73 15.83
N LEU A 74 -12.46 6.02 15.91
CA LEU A 74 -12.31 4.69 15.37
C LEU A 74 -12.63 3.67 16.47
N ASP A 75 -13.46 2.67 16.12
CA ASP A 75 -13.95 1.63 17.02
C ASP A 75 -12.86 0.84 17.73
N ARG A 76 -13.26 0.04 18.73
CA ARG A 76 -12.40 -0.88 19.51
C ARG A 76 -11.58 -1.85 18.66
N ASP A 77 -11.99 -2.10 17.41
CA ASP A 77 -11.24 -2.91 16.42
C ASP A 77 -9.83 -2.37 16.13
N PHE A 78 -9.62 -1.07 16.40
CA PHE A 78 -8.33 -0.40 16.21
C PHE A 78 -7.31 -0.68 17.31
N ASP A 79 -7.74 -1.15 18.48
CA ASP A 79 -6.85 -1.36 19.63
C ASP A 79 -5.75 -2.40 19.36
N ASN A 80 -5.97 -3.30 18.40
CA ASN A 80 -5.03 -4.35 18.00
C ASN A 80 -4.17 -3.99 16.79
N LEU A 81 -4.30 -2.78 16.24
CA LEU A 81 -3.51 -2.30 15.12
C LEU A 81 -2.30 -1.49 15.60
N GLY A 82 -1.21 -1.55 14.85
CA GLY A 82 -0.07 -0.64 15.03
C GLY A 82 -0.42 0.80 14.66
N ASN A 83 0.42 1.75 15.05
CA ASN A 83 0.19 3.17 14.78
C ASN A 83 0.15 3.47 13.28
N GLY A 84 1.00 2.82 12.49
CA GLY A 84 1.02 2.99 11.04
C GLY A 84 -0.28 2.57 10.38
N GLU A 85 -0.82 1.41 10.76
CA GLU A 85 -2.09 0.90 10.23
C GLU A 85 -3.28 1.77 10.62
N LYS A 86 -3.34 2.21 11.89
CA LYS A 86 -4.37 3.15 12.36
C LYS A 86 -4.36 4.45 11.56
N ASP A 87 -3.19 5.01 11.38
CA ASP A 87 -3.02 6.27 10.66
C ASP A 87 -3.36 6.12 9.18
N CYS A 88 -3.02 5.00 8.55
CA CYS A 88 -3.43 4.70 7.18
C CYS A 88 -4.96 4.69 7.01
N ILE A 89 -5.67 4.03 7.93
CA ILE A 89 -7.13 3.94 7.88
C ILE A 89 -7.75 5.32 8.14
N ALA A 90 -7.25 6.06 9.13
CA ALA A 90 -7.69 7.42 9.42
C ALA A 90 -7.46 8.36 8.21
N LEU A 91 -6.32 8.22 7.55
CA LEU A 91 -6.01 9.00 6.34
C LEU A 91 -6.97 8.67 5.18
N CYS A 92 -7.32 7.39 5.01
CA CYS A 92 -8.31 6.99 4.02
C CYS A 92 -9.66 7.69 4.21
N LYS A 93 -10.09 7.88 5.45
CA LYS A 93 -11.35 8.55 5.77
C LYS A 93 -11.34 10.05 5.49
N LYS A 94 -10.16 10.66 5.39
CA LYS A 94 -10.01 12.08 5.04
C LYS A 94 -10.37 12.36 3.58
N PHE A 95 -10.22 11.39 2.70
CA PHE A 95 -10.51 11.51 1.26
C PHE A 95 -11.89 10.95 0.92
N LYS A 96 -12.56 11.54 -0.06
CA LYS A 96 -13.86 11.05 -0.53
C LYS A 96 -13.78 9.65 -1.14
N LYS A 97 -12.73 9.41 -1.90
CA LYS A 97 -12.40 8.11 -2.48
C LYS A 97 -10.98 7.78 -2.11
N SER A 98 -10.78 6.63 -1.53
CA SER A 98 -9.43 6.17 -1.16
C SER A 98 -9.28 4.68 -1.41
N LEU A 99 -8.04 4.29 -1.66
CA LEU A 99 -7.62 2.91 -1.75
C LEU A 99 -6.46 2.72 -0.81
N LEU A 100 -6.55 1.73 0.07
CA LEU A 100 -5.46 1.33 0.95
C LEU A 100 -4.72 0.12 0.39
N LEU A 101 -3.41 0.23 0.28
CA LEU A 101 -2.52 -0.86 -0.06
C LEU A 101 -1.85 -1.37 1.22
N THR A 102 -2.18 -2.58 1.64
CA THR A 102 -1.61 -3.19 2.85
C THR A 102 -1.43 -4.69 2.67
N SER A 103 -0.36 -5.23 3.26
CA SER A 103 -0.11 -6.67 3.37
C SER A 103 -0.58 -7.24 4.70
N ASP A 104 -0.94 -6.39 5.66
CA ASP A 104 -1.40 -6.82 6.98
C ASP A 104 -2.85 -7.29 6.95
N LYS A 105 -3.09 -8.52 7.39
CA LYS A 105 -4.42 -9.13 7.37
C LYS A 105 -5.42 -8.46 8.32
N LYS A 106 -4.95 -7.99 9.46
CA LYS A 106 -5.80 -7.29 10.45
C LYS A 106 -6.20 -5.92 9.92
N ALA A 107 -5.23 -5.15 9.42
CA ALA A 107 -5.49 -3.84 8.80
C ALA A 107 -6.45 -3.97 7.62
N LEU A 108 -6.27 -4.99 6.77
CA LEU A 108 -7.16 -5.27 5.65
C LEU A 108 -8.59 -5.54 6.11
N SER A 109 -8.76 -6.38 7.13
CA SER A 109 -10.08 -6.71 7.68
C SER A 109 -10.77 -5.49 8.30
N VAL A 110 -10.06 -4.74 9.11
CA VAL A 110 -10.59 -3.53 9.76
C VAL A 110 -10.97 -2.47 8.72
N ALA A 111 -10.11 -2.23 7.74
CA ALA A 111 -10.38 -1.28 6.66
C ALA A 111 -11.65 -1.65 5.87
N LYS A 112 -11.82 -2.93 5.53
CA LYS A 112 -13.04 -3.42 4.87
C LYS A 112 -14.30 -3.18 5.71
N ASN A 113 -14.23 -3.44 7.01
CA ASN A 113 -15.34 -3.22 7.93
C ASN A 113 -15.75 -1.74 8.01
N HIS A 114 -14.82 -0.84 7.74
CA HIS A 114 -15.05 0.62 7.67
C HIS A 114 -15.40 1.12 6.27
N GLY A 115 -15.69 0.23 5.33
CA GLY A 115 -16.08 0.60 3.97
C GLY A 115 -14.94 1.15 3.11
N ILE A 116 -13.69 0.94 3.51
CA ILE A 116 -12.51 1.36 2.75
C ILE A 116 -12.15 0.27 1.75
N MET A 117 -11.93 0.67 0.50
CA MET A 117 -11.38 -0.23 -0.51
C MET A 117 -9.92 -0.54 -0.16
N VAL A 118 -9.59 -1.82 -0.09
CA VAL A 118 -8.26 -2.27 0.32
C VAL A 118 -7.82 -3.45 -0.53
N ILE A 119 -6.56 -3.45 -0.94
CA ILE A 119 -5.95 -4.57 -1.66
C ILE A 119 -4.56 -4.88 -1.12
N ASN A 120 -4.17 -6.14 -1.22
CA ASN A 120 -2.84 -6.64 -0.90
C ASN A 120 -1.98 -6.80 -2.17
N ILE A 121 -0.74 -7.22 -2.01
CA ILE A 121 0.20 -7.40 -3.14
C ILE A 121 -0.32 -8.40 -4.18
N PRO A 122 -0.78 -9.61 -3.82
CA PRO A 122 -1.32 -10.53 -4.81
C PRO A 122 -2.50 -9.96 -5.61
N ALA A 123 -3.42 -9.28 -4.95
CA ALA A 123 -4.57 -8.63 -5.60
C ALA A 123 -4.13 -7.51 -6.55
N PHE A 124 -3.14 -6.72 -6.16
CA PHE A 124 -2.57 -5.68 -7.01
C PHE A 124 -1.94 -6.27 -8.29
N LEU A 125 -1.11 -7.30 -8.15
CA LEU A 125 -0.48 -7.95 -9.29
C LEU A 125 -1.50 -8.63 -10.20
N LEU A 126 -2.55 -9.23 -9.62
CA LEU A 126 -3.63 -9.82 -10.41
C LEU A 126 -4.40 -8.76 -11.21
N ALA A 127 -4.64 -7.58 -10.62
CA ALA A 127 -5.25 -6.45 -11.33
C ALA A 127 -4.36 -5.98 -12.49
N CYS A 128 -3.05 -5.89 -12.28
CA CYS A 128 -2.10 -5.56 -13.34
C CYS A 128 -2.12 -6.57 -14.49
N LYS A 129 -2.24 -7.86 -14.17
CA LYS A 129 -2.36 -8.92 -15.17
C LYS A 129 -3.66 -8.84 -15.95
N ASN A 130 -4.78 -8.73 -15.25
CA ASN A 130 -6.12 -8.77 -15.85
C ASN A 130 -6.40 -7.55 -16.74
N THR A 131 -5.75 -6.43 -16.49
CA THR A 131 -5.83 -5.22 -17.31
C THR A 131 -4.77 -5.16 -18.41
N ALA A 132 -3.95 -6.19 -18.54
CA ALA A 132 -2.80 -6.22 -19.45
C ALA A 132 -1.78 -5.10 -19.22
N PHE A 133 -1.74 -4.51 -18.01
CA PHE A 133 -0.75 -3.53 -17.61
C PHE A 133 0.64 -4.16 -17.44
N LEU A 134 0.67 -5.41 -16.95
CA LEU A 134 1.86 -6.25 -16.89
C LEU A 134 1.61 -7.56 -17.62
N ASN A 135 2.62 -8.05 -18.35
CA ASN A 135 2.58 -9.38 -18.94
C ASN A 135 3.06 -10.45 -17.94
N ASN A 136 2.95 -11.72 -18.32
CA ASN A 136 3.31 -12.84 -17.45
C ASN A 136 4.79 -12.85 -17.07
N GLU A 137 5.67 -12.45 -17.97
CA GLU A 137 7.12 -12.40 -17.71
C GLU A 137 7.44 -11.32 -16.67
N GLU A 138 6.86 -10.14 -16.81
CA GLU A 138 7.03 -9.04 -15.86
C GLU A 138 6.52 -9.43 -14.46
N ILE A 139 5.36 -10.08 -14.38
CA ILE A 139 4.81 -10.58 -13.12
C ILE A 139 5.71 -11.64 -12.50
N PHE A 140 6.22 -12.58 -13.31
CA PHE A 140 7.17 -13.60 -12.84
C PHE A 140 8.41 -12.98 -12.23
N HIS A 141 8.98 -11.96 -12.86
CA HIS A 141 10.15 -11.26 -12.35
C HIS A 141 9.85 -10.53 -11.04
N ILE A 142 8.69 -9.88 -10.91
CA ILE A 142 8.28 -9.21 -9.68
C ILE A 142 8.11 -10.23 -8.54
N ILE A 143 7.44 -11.34 -8.77
CA ILE A 143 7.27 -12.40 -7.77
C ILE A 143 8.64 -12.94 -7.31
N LYS A 144 9.54 -13.17 -8.25
CA LYS A 144 10.90 -13.63 -7.96
C LYS A 144 11.68 -12.60 -7.12
N ASP A 145 11.63 -11.33 -7.51
CA ASP A 145 12.31 -10.26 -6.78
C ASP A 145 11.76 -10.09 -5.37
N LEU A 146 10.44 -10.13 -5.20
CA LEU A 146 9.79 -10.07 -3.89
C LEU A 146 10.23 -11.23 -2.99
N LYS A 147 10.34 -12.43 -3.54
CA LYS A 147 10.83 -13.58 -2.79
C LYS A 147 12.29 -13.42 -2.36
N ILE A 148 13.16 -12.96 -3.25
CA ILE A 148 14.61 -12.86 -3.00
C ILE A 148 14.94 -11.66 -2.11
N LYS A 149 14.35 -10.49 -2.37
CA LYS A 149 14.72 -9.23 -1.73
C LYS A 149 13.89 -8.88 -0.50
N ASP A 150 12.67 -9.42 -0.41
CA ASP A 150 11.72 -9.12 0.67
C ASP A 150 11.28 -10.36 1.45
N TYR A 151 11.70 -11.55 1.03
CA TYR A 151 11.24 -12.83 1.59
C TYR A 151 9.72 -12.99 1.55
N TYR A 152 9.07 -12.30 0.64
CA TYR A 152 7.62 -12.38 0.47
C TYR A 152 7.23 -13.69 -0.19
N GLU A 153 6.29 -14.41 0.41
CA GLU A 153 5.83 -15.70 -0.10
C GLU A 153 4.37 -15.61 -0.59
N PHE A 154 4.19 -16.00 -1.83
CA PHE A 154 2.86 -16.19 -2.40
C PHE A 154 2.39 -17.61 -2.13
N SER A 155 1.10 -17.79 -1.81
CA SER A 155 0.51 -19.11 -1.74
C SER A 155 0.50 -19.79 -3.10
N ASP A 156 0.30 -21.11 -3.12
CA ASP A 156 0.21 -21.86 -4.37
C ASP A 156 -0.96 -21.40 -5.24
N ASP A 157 -2.10 -21.07 -4.62
CA ASP A 157 -3.26 -20.55 -5.35
C ASP A 157 -2.99 -19.16 -5.94
N GLU A 158 -2.33 -18.28 -5.20
CA GLU A 158 -1.93 -16.96 -5.71
C GLU A 158 -0.98 -17.10 -6.91
N ARG A 159 0.03 -17.96 -6.79
CA ARG A 159 0.95 -18.24 -7.90
C ARG A 159 0.24 -18.79 -9.14
N LYS A 160 -0.68 -19.71 -8.96
CA LYS A 160 -1.48 -20.27 -10.08
C LYS A 160 -2.31 -19.21 -10.80
N ARG A 161 -2.86 -18.27 -10.06
CA ARG A 161 -3.65 -17.15 -10.64
C ARG A 161 -2.77 -16.12 -11.35
N LEU A 162 -1.58 -15.88 -10.84
CA LEU A 162 -0.65 -14.88 -11.35
C LEU A 162 0.17 -15.37 -12.55
N LEU A 163 0.49 -16.63 -12.59
CA LEU A 163 1.33 -17.26 -13.63
C LEU A 163 0.51 -18.20 -14.50
#